data_7cc63d0e3e214eef3ba0a348b37a241f
#
_entry.id   7cc63d0e3e214eef3ba0a348b37a241f
#
_cell.length_a   1.000
_cell.length_b   1.000
_cell.length_c   1.000
_cell.angle_alpha   90.00
_cell.angle_beta   90.00
_cell.angle_gamma   90.00
#
_symmetry.space_group_name_H-M   'P 1'
#
loop_
_entity.id
_entity.type
_entity.pdbx_description
1 polymer ?
#
loop_
_entity_poly.entity_id
_entity_poly.type
_entity_poly.pdbx_seq_one_letter_code
_entity_poly.pdbx_strand_id
1 'polypeptide(L)'
;MADRHGPAPADADREADEVASRYARREASDRYRASNADVWLTLQERQRAMLRLLARKGLRDFAALDVVEVGCGAGGNLLELLRLGFDPARLVGIELLAGRYALARRNLPEALRLHQADASTVDLEPASQDIVYVSTVFSSLLDPGFQERLAGVMWRWLRPGGGVLWYDFTVDNPRNADVRGVPLRRVQSLFPSGAVEAFRITLAPPLARAVVRLHPSLYTLFSAFPPLRTHVLAWIGKPEA
;
A
#
# COMPACT_ATOMS: atom_id res chain seq x y z
N MET A 1 23.53 -14.87 25.78
CA MET A 1 22.66 -13.83 26.33
C MET A 1 22.91 -12.59 25.51
N ALA A 2 22.21 -12.43 24.38
CA ALA A 2 22.39 -11.34 23.44
C ALA A 2 21.27 -10.33 23.68
N ASP A 3 21.71 -9.14 24.04
CA ASP A 3 20.89 -7.99 24.39
C ASP A 3 20.11 -7.53 23.14
N ARG A 4 18.79 -7.79 23.08
CA ARG A 4 17.90 -7.28 22.03
C ARG A 4 17.38 -5.91 22.48
N HIS A 5 18.24 -4.90 22.38
CA HIS A 5 17.76 -3.52 22.42
C HIS A 5 17.09 -3.22 21.07
N GLY A 6 15.77 -3.20 21.06
CA GLY A 6 15.01 -2.56 19.96
C GLY A 6 15.37 -1.06 19.93
N PRO A 7 15.40 -0.42 18.74
CA PRO A 7 15.71 1.00 18.63
C PRO A 7 14.75 1.84 19.47
N ALA A 8 15.29 2.90 20.06
CA ALA A 8 14.58 3.77 21.00
C ALA A 8 13.42 4.54 20.33
N PRO A 9 12.38 4.96 21.10
CA PRO A 9 11.22 5.72 20.58
C PRO A 9 11.59 6.98 19.79
N ALA A 10 12.70 7.62 20.08
CA ALA A 10 13.22 8.81 19.38
C ALA A 10 13.52 8.59 17.87
N ASP A 11 13.80 7.35 17.46
CA ASP A 11 14.09 7.06 16.04
C ASP A 11 12.79 6.87 15.21
N ALA A 12 11.67 6.52 15.84
CA ALA A 12 10.38 6.39 15.17
C ALA A 12 9.82 7.76 14.76
N ASP A 13 9.86 8.71 15.68
CA ASP A 13 9.41 10.10 15.45
C ASP A 13 10.23 10.74 14.32
N ARG A 14 11.54 10.45 14.26
CA ARG A 14 12.44 10.99 13.25
C ARG A 14 12.08 10.54 11.82
N GLU A 15 11.81 9.25 11.56
CA GLU A 15 11.46 8.79 10.21
C GLU A 15 10.09 9.35 9.77
N ALA A 16 9.12 9.44 10.68
CA ALA A 16 7.82 10.05 10.41
C ALA A 16 7.98 11.52 9.98
N ASP A 17 8.81 12.31 10.69
CA ASP A 17 9.11 13.69 10.34
C ASP A 17 9.87 13.81 9.01
N GLU A 18 10.81 12.91 8.74
CA GLU A 18 11.52 12.86 7.47
C GLU A 18 10.61 12.50 6.31
N VAL A 19 9.65 11.57 6.49
CA VAL A 19 8.60 11.27 5.51
C VAL A 19 7.76 12.51 5.23
N ALA A 20 7.29 13.19 6.28
CA ALA A 20 6.53 14.43 6.14
C ALA A 20 7.31 15.49 5.36
N SER A 21 8.58 15.67 5.66
CA SER A 21 9.47 16.62 4.99
C SER A 21 9.69 16.25 3.52
N ARG A 22 9.89 14.96 3.19
CA ARG A 22 10.01 14.47 1.80
C ARG A 22 8.75 14.73 1.00
N TYR A 23 7.57 14.51 1.60
CA TYR A 23 6.30 14.78 0.94
C TYR A 23 6.02 16.28 0.76
N ALA A 24 6.41 17.13 1.72
CA ALA A 24 6.27 18.58 1.60
C ALA A 24 7.10 19.17 0.43
N ARG A 25 8.26 18.55 0.11
CA ARG A 25 9.10 18.94 -1.05
C ARG A 25 8.55 18.47 -2.39
N ARG A 26 7.63 17.49 -2.40
CA ARG A 26 7.02 17.00 -3.65
C ARG A 26 5.98 18.01 -4.11
N GLU A 27 6.28 18.71 -5.19
CA GLU A 27 5.28 19.55 -5.87
C GLU A 27 4.05 18.72 -6.23
N ALA A 28 2.87 19.33 -6.10
CA ALA A 28 1.63 18.78 -6.58
C ALA A 28 1.74 18.58 -8.10
N SER A 29 2.07 17.37 -8.51
CA SER A 29 2.27 17.06 -9.93
C SER A 29 0.98 16.53 -10.54
N ASP A 30 0.50 17.18 -11.57
CA ASP A 30 -0.62 16.71 -12.42
C ASP A 30 -0.36 15.34 -13.05
N ARG A 31 0.88 14.87 -12.96
CA ARG A 31 1.38 13.62 -13.52
C ARG A 31 0.66 12.38 -12.98
N TYR A 32 0.11 12.47 -11.78
CA TYR A 32 -0.56 11.35 -11.06
C TYR A 32 -2.08 11.49 -10.98
N ARG A 33 -2.66 12.42 -11.74
CA ARG A 33 -4.12 12.57 -11.78
C ARG A 33 -4.75 11.32 -12.41
N ALA A 34 -5.81 10.82 -11.78
CA ALA A 34 -6.58 9.67 -12.29
C ALA A 34 -7.19 9.90 -13.68
N SER A 35 -7.35 11.17 -14.09
CA SER A 35 -7.80 11.55 -15.44
C SER A 35 -6.75 11.32 -16.53
N ASN A 36 -5.47 11.10 -16.18
CA ASN A 36 -4.45 10.75 -17.15
C ASN A 36 -4.64 9.30 -17.58
N ALA A 37 -4.63 9.04 -18.89
CA ALA A 37 -4.96 7.72 -19.44
C ALA A 37 -4.00 6.62 -18.97
N ASP A 38 -2.70 6.90 -18.82
CA ASP A 38 -1.71 5.97 -18.29
C ASP A 38 -1.97 5.62 -16.80
N VAL A 39 -2.33 6.62 -16.00
CA VAL A 39 -2.68 6.44 -14.58
C VAL A 39 -3.97 5.64 -14.47
N TRP A 40 -5.00 5.98 -15.26
CA TRP A 40 -6.28 5.27 -15.26
C TRP A 40 -6.13 3.79 -15.63
N LEU A 41 -5.37 3.48 -16.68
CA LEU A 41 -5.11 2.09 -17.09
C LEU A 41 -4.32 1.32 -16.03
N THR A 42 -3.37 1.96 -15.36
CA THR A 42 -2.65 1.39 -14.23
C THR A 42 -3.58 1.05 -13.06
N LEU A 43 -4.48 1.96 -12.70
CA LEU A 43 -5.48 1.72 -11.65
C LEU A 43 -6.38 0.54 -11.99
N GLN A 44 -6.90 0.49 -13.23
CA GLN A 44 -7.74 -0.62 -13.69
C GLN A 44 -7.00 -1.96 -13.70
N GLU A 45 -5.72 -1.99 -14.11
CA GLU A 45 -4.90 -3.21 -14.05
C GLU A 45 -4.77 -3.70 -12.61
N ARG A 46 -4.42 -2.79 -11.68
CA ARG A 46 -4.28 -3.10 -10.25
C ARG A 46 -5.60 -3.62 -9.67
N GLN A 47 -6.74 -2.96 -9.93
CA GLN A 47 -8.05 -3.40 -9.46
C GLN A 47 -8.38 -4.82 -9.94
N ARG A 48 -8.20 -5.11 -11.23
CA ARG A 48 -8.43 -6.46 -11.78
C ARG A 48 -7.52 -7.50 -11.16
N ALA A 49 -6.24 -7.16 -10.91
CA ALA A 49 -5.29 -8.06 -10.26
C ALA A 49 -5.67 -8.31 -8.80
N MET A 50 -6.07 -7.27 -8.07
CA MET A 50 -6.53 -7.35 -6.68
C MET A 50 -7.77 -8.24 -6.56
N LEU A 51 -8.80 -8.04 -7.38
CA LEU A 51 -10.02 -8.87 -7.37
C LEU A 51 -9.70 -10.35 -7.61
N ARG A 52 -8.80 -10.67 -8.57
CA ARG A 52 -8.37 -12.04 -8.82
C ARG A 52 -7.64 -12.63 -7.61
N LEU A 53 -6.80 -11.83 -6.96
CA LEU A 53 -6.05 -12.26 -5.79
C LEU A 53 -6.99 -12.54 -4.61
N LEU A 54 -7.91 -11.64 -4.30
CA LEU A 54 -8.91 -11.81 -3.24
C LEU A 54 -9.81 -13.03 -3.50
N ALA A 55 -10.25 -13.23 -4.75
CA ALA A 55 -11.04 -14.39 -5.14
C ALA A 55 -10.28 -15.73 -4.92
N ARG A 56 -8.97 -15.78 -5.22
CA ARG A 56 -8.12 -16.95 -4.94
C ARG A 56 -7.97 -17.24 -3.45
N LYS A 57 -8.06 -16.19 -2.62
CA LYS A 57 -8.04 -16.33 -1.15
C LYS A 57 -9.42 -16.67 -0.57
N GLY A 58 -10.42 -16.88 -1.40
CA GLY A 58 -11.78 -17.18 -0.96
C GLY A 58 -12.55 -15.96 -0.43
N LEU A 59 -11.95 -14.77 -0.47
CA LEU A 59 -12.56 -13.54 0.00
C LEU A 59 -13.54 -13.02 -1.05
N ARG A 60 -14.84 -13.25 -0.85
CA ARG A 60 -15.91 -12.91 -1.81
C ARG A 60 -16.97 -11.99 -1.22
N ASP A 61 -17.26 -12.10 0.07
CA ASP A 61 -18.17 -11.22 0.79
C ASP A 61 -17.38 -10.02 1.34
N PHE A 62 -17.19 -9.02 0.50
CA PHE A 62 -16.40 -7.84 0.85
C PHE A 62 -17.04 -7.02 1.95
N ALA A 63 -18.37 -7.02 2.08
CA ALA A 63 -19.07 -6.27 3.10
C ALA A 63 -18.81 -6.81 4.53
N ALA A 64 -18.40 -8.08 4.64
CA ALA A 64 -18.09 -8.70 5.93
C ALA A 64 -16.62 -8.51 6.38
N LEU A 65 -15.74 -7.99 5.53
CA LEU A 65 -14.30 -7.91 5.81
C LEU A 65 -13.92 -6.63 6.55
N ASP A 66 -13.16 -6.78 7.63
CA ASP A 66 -12.51 -5.68 8.33
C ASP A 66 -11.15 -5.36 7.69
N VAL A 67 -11.00 -4.12 7.21
CA VAL A 67 -9.81 -3.69 6.47
C VAL A 67 -9.22 -2.42 7.05
N VAL A 68 -7.90 -2.41 7.26
CA VAL A 68 -7.17 -1.18 7.55
C VAL A 68 -6.20 -0.86 6.42
N GLU A 69 -6.23 0.37 5.91
CA GLU A 69 -5.23 0.88 4.97
C GLU A 69 -4.19 1.75 5.70
N VAL A 70 -2.93 1.36 5.57
CA VAL A 70 -1.77 2.12 6.06
C VAL A 70 -1.33 3.10 4.99
N GLY A 71 -1.24 4.39 5.34
CA GLY A 71 -0.89 5.47 4.42
C GLY A 71 -1.96 5.69 3.36
N CYS A 72 -3.23 5.86 3.78
CA CYS A 72 -4.37 5.93 2.86
C CYS A 72 -4.39 7.20 1.97
N GLY A 73 -3.48 8.14 2.19
CA GLY A 73 -3.39 9.36 1.41
C GLY A 73 -4.69 10.17 1.44
N ALA A 74 -5.16 10.60 0.28
CA ALA A 74 -6.45 11.29 0.14
C ALA A 74 -7.66 10.33 0.06
N GLY A 75 -7.49 9.04 0.38
CA GLY A 75 -8.55 8.05 0.44
C GLY A 75 -8.85 7.34 -0.88
N GLY A 76 -8.00 7.47 -1.90
CA GLY A 76 -8.28 6.94 -3.23
C GLY A 76 -8.51 5.42 -3.27
N ASN A 77 -7.68 4.64 -2.58
CA ASN A 77 -7.86 3.18 -2.52
C ASN A 77 -9.08 2.78 -1.68
N LEU A 78 -9.37 3.51 -0.60
CA LEU A 78 -10.57 3.27 0.20
C LEU A 78 -11.85 3.53 -0.62
N LEU A 79 -11.88 4.58 -1.45
CA LEU A 79 -12.96 4.80 -2.41
C LEU A 79 -13.11 3.65 -3.41
N GLU A 80 -11.99 3.07 -3.86
CA GLU A 80 -12.02 1.88 -4.71
C GLU A 80 -12.62 0.68 -3.97
N LEU A 81 -12.26 0.44 -2.71
CA LEU A 81 -12.84 -0.63 -1.89
C LEU A 81 -14.35 -0.44 -1.70
N LEU A 82 -14.81 0.78 -1.41
CA LEU A 82 -16.23 1.09 -1.30
C LEU A 82 -16.99 0.76 -2.60
N ARG A 83 -16.42 1.09 -3.76
CA ARG A 83 -17.01 0.74 -5.07
C ARG A 83 -17.07 -0.76 -5.32
N LEU A 84 -16.21 -1.55 -4.69
CA LEU A 84 -16.22 -3.02 -4.75
C LEU A 84 -17.21 -3.66 -3.77
N GLY A 85 -17.86 -2.86 -2.92
CA GLY A 85 -18.90 -3.33 -1.98
C GLY A 85 -18.39 -3.58 -0.57
N PHE A 86 -17.21 -3.08 -0.18
CA PHE A 86 -16.78 -3.08 1.21
C PHE A 86 -17.68 -2.13 2.05
N ASP A 87 -18.00 -2.55 3.27
CA ASP A 87 -18.77 -1.73 4.21
C ASP A 87 -17.89 -0.60 4.77
N PRO A 88 -18.28 0.68 4.63
CA PRO A 88 -17.51 1.79 5.16
C PRO A 88 -17.30 1.71 6.68
N ALA A 89 -18.23 1.13 7.44
CA ALA A 89 -18.10 0.97 8.89
C ALA A 89 -17.00 -0.03 9.30
N ARG A 90 -16.58 -0.91 8.37
CA ARG A 90 -15.50 -1.88 8.54
C ARG A 90 -14.17 -1.46 7.93
N LEU A 91 -14.11 -0.25 7.35
CA LEU A 91 -12.89 0.31 6.79
C LEU A 91 -12.24 1.27 7.77
N VAL A 92 -10.91 1.16 7.87
CA VAL A 92 -10.07 2.07 8.64
C VAL A 92 -8.98 2.62 7.71
N GLY A 93 -8.77 3.92 7.73
CA GLY A 93 -7.64 4.57 7.06
C GLY A 93 -6.70 5.20 8.08
N ILE A 94 -5.40 5.06 7.87
CA ILE A 94 -4.38 5.73 8.68
C ILE A 94 -3.53 6.58 7.74
N GLU A 95 -3.40 7.88 8.05
CA GLU A 95 -2.60 8.81 7.26
C GLU A 95 -1.78 9.71 8.19
N LEU A 96 -0.48 9.79 7.93
CA LEU A 96 0.45 10.59 8.70
C LEU A 96 0.28 12.10 8.43
N LEU A 97 0.06 12.48 7.17
CA LEU A 97 0.13 13.86 6.71
C LEU A 97 -1.21 14.57 6.88
N ALA A 98 -1.26 15.62 7.71
CA ALA A 98 -2.48 16.37 8.01
C ALA A 98 -3.25 16.86 6.76
N GLY A 99 -2.54 17.36 5.75
CA GLY A 99 -3.16 17.83 4.51
C GLY A 99 -3.83 16.69 3.71
N ARG A 100 -3.24 15.51 3.68
CA ARG A 100 -3.81 14.32 3.02
C ARG A 100 -4.97 13.74 3.83
N TYR A 101 -4.81 13.66 5.14
CA TYR A 101 -5.90 13.29 6.05
C TYR A 101 -7.13 14.18 5.85
N ALA A 102 -6.94 15.51 5.81
CA ALA A 102 -8.04 16.46 5.59
C ALA A 102 -8.74 16.23 4.22
N LEU A 103 -7.98 15.86 3.18
CA LEU A 103 -8.55 15.48 1.88
C LEU A 103 -9.31 14.15 1.97
N ALA A 104 -8.76 13.15 2.65
CA ALA A 104 -9.43 11.87 2.87
C ALA A 104 -10.76 12.08 3.61
N ARG A 105 -10.76 12.92 4.64
CA ARG A 105 -11.96 13.23 5.42
C ARG A 105 -13.08 13.87 4.60
N ARG A 106 -12.72 14.64 3.55
CA ARG A 106 -13.69 15.24 2.61
C ARG A 106 -14.21 14.26 1.57
N ASN A 107 -13.37 13.28 1.20
CA ASN A 107 -13.65 12.36 0.10
C ASN A 107 -14.41 11.10 0.55
N LEU A 108 -14.26 10.71 1.83
CA LEU A 108 -14.75 9.44 2.35
C LEU A 108 -16.00 9.62 3.23
N PRO A 109 -16.89 8.60 3.28
CA PRO A 109 -18.05 8.61 4.16
C PRO A 109 -17.67 8.77 5.64
N GLU A 110 -18.52 9.40 6.43
CA GLU A 110 -18.31 9.57 7.88
C GLU A 110 -18.22 8.24 8.64
N ALA A 111 -18.94 7.22 8.17
CA ALA A 111 -18.91 5.88 8.77
C ALA A 111 -17.53 5.22 8.70
N LEU A 112 -16.66 5.63 7.76
CA LEU A 112 -15.29 5.14 7.65
C LEU A 112 -14.40 5.82 8.68
N ARG A 113 -13.70 5.01 9.49
CA ARG A 113 -12.80 5.52 10.52
C ARG A 113 -11.48 5.99 9.92
N LEU A 114 -11.06 7.21 10.27
CA LEU A 114 -9.77 7.75 9.85
C LEU A 114 -8.95 8.19 11.06
N HIS A 115 -7.67 7.81 11.06
CA HIS A 115 -6.67 8.22 12.04
C HIS A 115 -5.62 9.10 11.36
N GLN A 116 -5.40 10.30 11.90
CA GLN A 116 -4.24 11.12 11.55
C GLN A 116 -3.11 10.77 12.51
N ALA A 117 -2.26 9.84 12.13
CA ALA A 117 -1.20 9.32 13.01
C ALA A 117 -0.10 8.60 12.22
N ASP A 118 1.05 8.40 12.86
CA ASP A 118 1.99 7.37 12.49
C ASP A 118 1.36 5.98 12.71
N ALA A 119 1.23 5.19 11.67
CA ALA A 119 0.60 3.87 11.73
C ALA A 119 1.34 2.91 12.69
N SER A 120 2.64 3.12 12.93
CA SER A 120 3.39 2.29 13.89
C SER A 120 2.98 2.51 15.34
N THR A 121 2.27 3.60 15.63
CA THR A 121 1.81 3.98 16.99
C THR A 121 0.31 3.83 17.19
N VAL A 122 -0.45 3.52 16.12
CA VAL A 122 -1.91 3.35 16.24
C VAL A 122 -2.23 2.05 16.96
N ASP A 123 -3.05 2.16 17.99
CA ASP A 123 -3.52 1.01 18.77
C ASP A 123 -4.86 0.49 18.22
N LEU A 124 -4.78 -0.44 17.26
CA LEU A 124 -5.91 -1.24 16.83
C LEU A 124 -5.88 -2.57 17.58
N GLU A 125 -7.08 -3.09 17.88
CA GLU A 125 -7.23 -4.38 18.54
C GLU A 125 -6.45 -5.48 17.80
N PRO A 126 -5.61 -6.26 18.49
CA PRO A 126 -4.90 -7.38 17.88
C PRO A 126 -5.86 -8.40 17.26
N ALA A 127 -5.46 -9.00 16.14
CA ALA A 127 -6.24 -10.01 15.43
C ALA A 127 -7.68 -9.54 15.08
N SER A 128 -7.84 -8.25 14.74
CA SER A 128 -9.13 -7.64 14.41
C SER A 128 -9.34 -7.42 12.90
N GLN A 129 -8.28 -7.50 12.10
CA GLN A 129 -8.34 -7.18 10.68
C GLN A 129 -8.23 -8.44 9.81
N ASP A 130 -9.08 -8.55 8.79
CA ASP A 130 -8.98 -9.58 7.76
C ASP A 130 -7.91 -9.19 6.74
N ILE A 131 -7.82 -7.89 6.42
CA ILE A 131 -6.88 -7.35 5.46
C ILE A 131 -6.17 -6.12 6.05
N VAL A 132 -4.84 -6.11 5.99
CA VAL A 132 -4.05 -4.88 6.15
C VAL A 132 -3.58 -4.47 4.76
N TYR A 133 -4.13 -3.39 4.21
CA TYR A 133 -3.77 -2.90 2.89
C TYR A 133 -2.67 -1.86 2.99
N VAL A 134 -1.63 -2.01 2.16
CA VAL A 134 -0.54 -1.04 2.04
C VAL A 134 -0.17 -0.83 0.58
N SER A 135 -0.14 0.43 0.15
CA SER A 135 0.08 0.79 -1.25
C SER A 135 1.10 1.92 -1.38
N THR A 136 2.29 1.63 -1.89
CA THR A 136 3.40 2.57 -2.12
C THR A 136 3.83 3.37 -0.87
N VAL A 137 3.78 2.72 0.29
CA VAL A 137 4.20 3.29 1.58
C VAL A 137 5.65 2.91 1.88
N PHE A 138 5.97 1.61 1.86
CA PHE A 138 7.29 1.12 2.26
C PHE A 138 8.42 1.63 1.37
N SER A 139 8.14 1.89 0.11
CA SER A 139 9.08 2.57 -0.78
C SER A 139 9.42 4.00 -0.37
N SER A 140 8.58 4.64 0.44
CA SER A 140 8.83 5.99 0.99
C SER A 140 9.46 5.96 2.38
N LEU A 141 9.55 4.80 3.03
CA LEU A 141 10.21 4.59 4.31
C LEU A 141 11.66 4.18 4.07
N LEU A 142 12.61 5.06 4.30
CA LEU A 142 14.02 4.80 3.99
C LEU A 142 14.76 4.15 5.16
N ASP A 143 14.23 4.24 6.38
CA ASP A 143 14.77 3.57 7.57
C ASP A 143 14.30 2.10 7.64
N PRO A 144 15.24 1.12 7.61
CA PRO A 144 14.88 -0.29 7.67
C PRO A 144 14.25 -0.71 8.99
N GLY A 145 14.66 -0.11 10.11
CA GLY A 145 14.13 -0.41 11.44
C GLY A 145 12.69 0.08 11.58
N PHE A 146 12.36 1.24 11.01
CA PHE A 146 10.99 1.73 10.96
C PHE A 146 10.09 0.79 10.13
N GLN A 147 10.59 0.32 8.96
CA GLN A 147 9.85 -0.67 8.16
C GLN A 147 9.54 -1.94 8.97
N GLU A 148 10.50 -2.44 9.76
CA GLU A 148 10.34 -3.64 10.59
C GLU A 148 9.31 -3.44 11.71
N ARG A 149 9.37 -2.29 12.40
CA ARG A 149 8.37 -1.94 13.42
C ARG A 149 6.97 -1.87 12.84
N LEU A 150 6.81 -1.13 11.73
CA LEU A 150 5.51 -0.99 11.07
C LEU A 150 4.97 -2.35 10.60
N ALA A 151 5.82 -3.17 9.98
CA ALA A 151 5.43 -4.52 9.55
C ALA A 151 4.99 -5.39 10.75
N GLY A 152 5.68 -5.31 11.88
CA GLY A 152 5.31 -6.01 13.12
C GLY A 152 3.94 -5.56 13.67
N VAL A 153 3.67 -4.25 13.62
CA VAL A 153 2.37 -3.69 14.01
C VAL A 153 1.26 -4.18 13.07
N MET A 154 1.46 -4.08 11.75
CA MET A 154 0.53 -4.59 10.74
C MET A 154 0.22 -6.08 10.94
N TRP A 155 1.25 -6.88 11.23
CA TRP A 155 1.10 -8.31 11.47
C TRP A 155 0.30 -8.63 12.74
N ARG A 156 0.44 -7.83 13.78
CA ARG A 156 -0.32 -7.96 15.02
C ARG A 156 -1.81 -7.73 14.81
N TRP A 157 -2.18 -6.75 13.97
CA TRP A 157 -3.59 -6.44 13.67
C TRP A 157 -4.30 -7.55 12.90
N LEU A 158 -3.57 -8.35 12.11
CA LEU A 158 -4.16 -9.41 11.29
C LEU A 158 -4.70 -10.56 12.14
N ARG A 159 -5.89 -11.02 11.81
CA ARG A 159 -6.43 -12.31 12.25
C ARG A 159 -5.59 -13.46 11.71
N PRO A 160 -5.56 -14.63 12.38
CA PRO A 160 -5.18 -15.89 11.74
C PRO A 160 -6.02 -16.10 10.48
N GLY A 161 -5.39 -16.53 9.39
CA GLY A 161 -6.03 -16.66 8.06
C GLY A 161 -6.18 -15.36 7.27
N GLY A 162 -6.01 -14.19 7.89
CA GLY A 162 -5.98 -12.89 7.22
C GLY A 162 -4.68 -12.64 6.45
N GLY A 163 -4.53 -11.45 5.85
CA GLY A 163 -3.30 -11.15 5.15
C GLY A 163 -3.03 -9.69 4.84
N VAL A 164 -1.76 -9.41 4.58
CA VAL A 164 -1.34 -8.11 4.05
C VAL A 164 -1.58 -8.09 2.54
N LEU A 165 -2.39 -7.16 2.08
CA LEU A 165 -2.51 -6.81 0.67
C LEU A 165 -1.47 -5.73 0.37
N TRP A 166 -0.44 -6.12 -0.35
CA TRP A 166 0.75 -5.29 -0.61
C TRP A 166 0.80 -4.85 -2.06
N TYR A 167 1.03 -3.56 -2.28
CA TYR A 167 1.34 -3.02 -3.61
C TYR A 167 2.47 -2.01 -3.51
N ASP A 168 3.61 -2.29 -4.13
CA ASP A 168 4.73 -1.35 -4.19
C ASP A 168 5.65 -1.65 -5.39
N PHE A 169 6.50 -0.69 -5.76
CA PHE A 169 7.49 -0.91 -6.81
C PHE A 169 8.76 -1.57 -6.26
N THR A 170 9.40 -2.35 -7.12
CA THR A 170 10.52 -3.23 -6.73
C THR A 170 11.89 -2.78 -7.23
N VAL A 171 11.93 -1.70 -8.01
CA VAL A 171 13.14 -1.16 -8.64
C VAL A 171 13.33 0.29 -8.24
N ASP A 172 14.57 0.69 -7.99
CA ASP A 172 14.88 2.07 -7.62
C ASP A 172 14.59 3.02 -8.78
N ASN A 173 14.12 4.22 -8.44
CA ASN A 173 14.01 5.31 -9.38
C ASN A 173 15.24 6.23 -9.25
N PRO A 174 16.22 6.17 -10.18
CA PRO A 174 17.44 6.94 -10.06
C PRO A 174 17.24 8.46 -10.10
N ARG A 175 16.03 8.91 -10.48
CA ARG A 175 15.66 10.34 -10.54
C ARG A 175 14.90 10.81 -9.28
N ASN A 176 14.70 9.93 -8.30
CA ASN A 176 13.99 10.28 -7.07
C ASN A 176 14.61 9.57 -5.86
N ALA A 177 15.48 10.27 -5.16
CA ALA A 177 16.16 9.78 -3.97
C ALA A 177 15.24 9.66 -2.73
N ASP A 178 14.04 10.29 -2.77
CA ASP A 178 13.06 10.25 -1.68
C ASP A 178 12.30 8.92 -1.59
N VAL A 179 12.58 7.98 -2.50
CA VAL A 179 11.94 6.66 -2.53
C VAL A 179 12.94 5.58 -2.92
N ARG A 180 12.73 4.38 -2.40
CA ARG A 180 13.51 3.19 -2.74
C ARG A 180 12.60 2.03 -3.08
N GLY A 181 12.95 1.28 -4.14
CA GLY A 181 12.22 0.07 -4.50
C GLY A 181 12.28 -0.98 -3.38
N VAL A 182 11.15 -1.67 -3.13
CA VAL A 182 11.07 -2.72 -2.12
C VAL A 182 11.06 -4.08 -2.83
N PRO A 183 12.20 -4.76 -2.95
CA PRO A 183 12.27 -6.05 -3.61
C PRO A 183 11.52 -7.12 -2.81
N LEU A 184 11.01 -8.15 -3.48
CA LEU A 184 10.20 -9.20 -2.83
C LEU A 184 10.93 -9.89 -1.66
N ARG A 185 12.26 -10.05 -1.75
CA ARG A 185 13.07 -10.56 -0.63
C ARG A 185 12.95 -9.71 0.63
N ARG A 186 12.81 -8.37 0.48
CA ARG A 186 12.60 -7.47 1.63
C ARG A 186 11.19 -7.68 2.21
N VAL A 187 10.17 -7.79 1.37
CA VAL A 187 8.81 -8.12 1.82
C VAL A 187 8.80 -9.42 2.62
N GLN A 188 9.47 -10.46 2.13
CA GLN A 188 9.60 -11.74 2.85
C GLN A 188 10.32 -11.60 4.19
N SER A 189 11.37 -10.77 4.26
CA SER A 189 12.08 -10.53 5.54
C SER A 189 11.25 -9.73 6.55
N LEU A 190 10.36 -8.86 6.09
CA LEU A 190 9.43 -8.10 6.95
C LEU A 190 8.34 -8.99 7.56
N PHE A 191 7.94 -10.06 6.86
CA PHE A 191 6.89 -10.98 7.28
C PHE A 191 7.39 -12.44 7.22
N PRO A 192 8.33 -12.85 8.09
CA PRO A 192 9.03 -14.14 7.96
C PRO A 192 8.12 -15.35 8.15
N SER A 193 7.00 -15.21 8.86
CA SER A 193 6.01 -16.29 9.04
C SER A 193 4.88 -16.24 8.00
N GLY A 194 4.93 -15.30 7.05
CA GLY A 194 3.87 -15.09 6.06
C GLY A 194 4.06 -15.93 4.81
N ALA A 195 2.97 -16.53 4.33
CA ALA A 195 2.93 -17.17 3.02
C ALA A 195 2.75 -16.11 1.92
N VAL A 196 3.77 -15.89 1.09
CA VAL A 196 3.78 -14.83 0.08
C VAL A 196 3.35 -15.38 -1.28
N GLU A 197 2.25 -14.83 -1.82
CA GLU A 197 1.84 -14.98 -3.22
C GLU A 197 1.95 -13.62 -3.92
N ALA A 198 2.74 -13.52 -4.98
CA ALA A 198 3.08 -12.24 -5.60
C ALA A 198 2.98 -12.27 -7.12
N PHE A 199 2.53 -11.15 -7.70
CA PHE A 199 2.40 -10.94 -9.14
C PHE A 199 3.09 -9.64 -9.54
N ARG A 200 3.89 -9.69 -10.60
CA ARG A 200 4.37 -8.45 -11.23
C ARG A 200 3.24 -7.82 -12.02
N ILE A 201 2.97 -6.56 -11.75
CA ILE A 201 1.98 -5.75 -12.45
C ILE A 201 2.54 -4.35 -12.71
N THR A 202 1.75 -3.53 -13.35
CA THR A 202 2.03 -2.11 -13.62
C THR A 202 3.22 -1.90 -14.55
N LEU A 203 2.90 -1.57 -15.79
CA LEU A 203 3.88 -1.16 -16.79
C LEU A 203 4.72 0.01 -16.24
N ALA A 204 6.03 -0.03 -16.46
CA ALA A 204 6.94 1.03 -16.01
C ALA A 204 6.37 2.42 -16.35
N PRO A 205 6.17 3.34 -15.38
CA PRO A 205 5.43 4.59 -15.61
C PRO A 205 5.95 5.46 -16.73
N PRO A 206 7.28 5.57 -16.99
CA PRO A 206 7.78 6.30 -18.16
C PRO A 206 7.34 5.66 -19.48
N LEU A 207 7.37 4.33 -19.56
CA LEU A 207 6.94 3.59 -20.74
C LEU A 207 5.42 3.68 -20.92
N ALA A 208 4.64 3.52 -19.84
CA ALA A 208 3.19 3.67 -19.86
C ALA A 208 2.79 5.02 -20.49
N ARG A 209 3.38 6.11 -20.00
CA ARG A 209 3.14 7.46 -20.56
C ARG A 209 3.51 7.57 -22.04
N ALA A 210 4.61 6.96 -22.47
CA ALA A 210 5.05 7.03 -23.85
C ALA A 210 4.09 6.28 -24.78
N VAL A 211 3.74 5.03 -24.46
CA VAL A 211 2.91 4.18 -25.32
C VAL A 211 1.45 4.64 -25.37
N VAL A 212 0.90 5.12 -24.25
CA VAL A 212 -0.50 5.59 -24.18
C VAL A 212 -0.72 6.86 -25.02
N ARG A 213 0.30 7.70 -25.22
CA ARG A 213 0.24 8.85 -26.12
C ARG A 213 0.05 8.45 -27.57
N LEU A 214 0.53 7.26 -27.95
CA LEU A 214 0.36 6.72 -29.29
C LEU A 214 -1.02 6.05 -29.43
N HIS A 215 -1.32 5.13 -28.51
CA HIS A 215 -2.62 4.49 -28.43
C HIS A 215 -2.82 3.80 -27.07
N PRO A 216 -3.97 3.95 -26.38
CA PRO A 216 -4.23 3.35 -25.07
C PRO A 216 -4.08 1.82 -25.03
N SER A 217 -4.42 1.10 -26.11
CA SER A 217 -4.30 -0.36 -26.19
C SER A 217 -2.85 -0.85 -26.10
N LEU A 218 -1.87 0.00 -26.41
CA LEU A 218 -0.46 -0.34 -26.28
C LEU A 218 -0.06 -0.56 -24.82
N TYR A 219 -0.75 0.07 -23.86
CA TYR A 219 -0.54 -0.22 -22.45
C TYR A 219 -0.74 -1.73 -22.15
N THR A 220 -1.85 -2.29 -22.62
CA THR A 220 -2.15 -3.71 -22.41
C THR A 220 -1.15 -4.61 -23.12
N LEU A 221 -0.78 -4.28 -24.36
CA LEU A 221 0.20 -5.05 -25.13
C LEU A 221 1.56 -5.08 -24.43
N PHE A 222 2.09 -3.93 -24.02
CA PHE A 222 3.40 -3.85 -23.35
C PHE A 222 3.34 -4.40 -21.92
N SER A 223 2.21 -4.21 -21.22
CA SER A 223 1.99 -4.79 -19.89
C SER A 223 1.89 -6.33 -19.93
N ALA A 224 1.70 -6.96 -21.10
CA ALA A 224 1.77 -8.42 -21.22
C ALA A 224 3.19 -8.98 -21.00
N PHE A 225 4.23 -8.15 -21.10
CA PHE A 225 5.63 -8.56 -20.90
C PHE A 225 6.08 -8.31 -19.46
N PRO A 226 6.27 -9.35 -18.62
CA PRO A 226 6.61 -9.19 -17.20
C PRO A 226 7.86 -8.36 -16.90
N PRO A 227 8.95 -8.40 -17.72
CA PRO A 227 10.13 -7.58 -17.48
C PRO A 227 9.87 -6.07 -17.54
N LEU A 228 8.81 -5.63 -18.21
CA LEU A 228 8.44 -4.21 -18.32
C LEU A 228 7.60 -3.72 -17.14
N ARG A 229 7.23 -4.62 -16.22
CA ARG A 229 6.46 -4.30 -15.04
C ARG A 229 7.37 -3.99 -13.87
N THR A 230 7.06 -2.92 -13.16
CA THR A 230 7.92 -2.41 -12.07
C THR A 230 7.34 -2.60 -10.68
N HIS A 231 6.06 -2.94 -10.55
CA HIS A 231 5.40 -3.10 -9.27
C HIS A 231 5.06 -4.57 -9.00
N VAL A 232 4.86 -4.87 -7.73
CA VAL A 232 4.36 -6.14 -7.25
C VAL A 232 3.06 -5.91 -6.50
N LEU A 233 2.04 -6.68 -6.84
CA LEU A 233 0.88 -6.91 -6.00
C LEU A 233 1.09 -8.24 -5.31
N ALA A 234 1.03 -8.27 -3.96
CA ALA A 234 1.22 -9.49 -3.20
C ALA A 234 0.15 -9.66 -2.11
N TRP A 235 -0.10 -10.91 -1.77
CA TRP A 235 -0.76 -11.32 -0.56
C TRP A 235 0.24 -12.00 0.35
N ILE A 236 0.38 -11.51 1.57
CA ILE A 236 1.19 -12.11 2.61
C ILE A 236 0.22 -12.68 3.64
N GLY A 237 -0.11 -13.96 3.50
CA GLY A 237 -1.09 -14.63 4.36
C GLY A 237 -0.52 -14.98 5.73
N LYS A 238 -1.26 -14.65 6.78
CA LYS A 238 -0.99 -15.09 8.14
C LYS A 238 -1.50 -16.52 8.30
N PRO A 239 -0.70 -17.46 8.81
CA PRO A 239 -1.16 -18.82 9.06
C PRO A 239 -2.43 -18.86 9.91
N GLU A 240 -3.27 -19.85 9.67
CA GLU A 240 -4.32 -20.24 10.62
C GLU A 240 -3.66 -20.78 11.89
N ALA A 241 -4.27 -20.54 13.03
CA ALA A 241 -3.71 -20.94 14.34
C ALA A 241 -3.74 -22.47 14.52
#